data_02f43789dfe41c62a866b0754de51cc1
#
_entry.id   02f43789dfe41c62a866b0754de51cc1
#
_cell.length_a   1.000
_cell.length_b   1.000
_cell.length_c   1.000
_cell.angle_alpha   90.00
_cell.angle_beta   90.00
_cell.angle_gamma   90.00
#
_symmetry.space_group_name_H-M   'P 1'
#
loop_
_entity.id
_entity.type
_entity.pdbx_description
1 polymer ?
#
loop_
_entity_poly.entity_id
_entity_poly.type
_entity_poly.pdbx_seq_one_letter_code
_entity_poly.pdbx_strand_id
1 'polypeptide(L)'
;MKTYIYSFFLVLTLISCNKDDSSSAAQTEADIIDYIENNNLDATKSNSGLYYVINQLGSGQKPNANSNVTVRYKGYFLDGKVFDQSGTQGVSFNLQQVIKGWTEGITYFNEGGEGILLVPSNLGYGSNNYI
;
A
#
# COMPACT_ATOMS: atom_id res chain seq x y z
N MET A 1 -6.83 -5.05 24.33
CA MET A 1 -6.55 -4.43 23.04
C MET A 1 -6.03 -5.49 22.12
N LYS A 2 -6.67 -5.66 20.98
CA LYS A 2 -6.23 -6.70 20.08
C LYS A 2 -5.33 -6.14 19.04
N THR A 3 -4.20 -6.76 18.84
CA THR A 3 -3.25 -6.35 17.84
C THR A 3 -3.26 -7.39 16.73
N TYR A 4 -3.40 -6.92 15.49
CA TYR A 4 -3.45 -7.82 14.38
C TYR A 4 -2.15 -7.73 13.61
N ILE A 5 -1.63 -8.87 13.16
CA ILE A 5 -0.37 -8.91 12.43
C ILE A 5 -0.65 -9.24 10.98
N TYR A 6 -0.22 -8.35 10.10
CA TYR A 6 -0.39 -8.51 8.68
C TYR A 6 0.96 -8.42 8.00
N SER A 7 1.12 -9.10 6.90
CA SER A 7 2.32 -9.03 6.09
C SER A 7 1.92 -8.45 4.74
N PHE A 8 2.40 -7.26 4.44
CA PHE A 8 2.05 -6.60 3.21
C PHE A 8 3.24 -6.18 2.43
N PHE A 9 3.10 -6.16 1.10
CA PHE A 9 4.02 -5.45 0.25
C PHE A 9 3.24 -4.23 -0.20
N LEU A 10 3.71 -3.07 0.17
CA LEU A 10 3.05 -1.83 -0.20
C LEU A 10 3.79 -1.25 -1.39
N VAL A 11 3.10 -1.08 -2.48
CA VAL A 11 3.65 -0.41 -3.63
C VAL A 11 3.07 0.99 -3.61
N LEU A 12 3.92 1.96 -3.30
CA LEU A 12 3.46 3.32 -3.25
C LEU A 12 3.86 3.95 -4.54
N THR A 13 2.90 4.53 -5.23
CA THR A 13 3.17 5.00 -6.54
C THR A 13 3.52 6.47 -6.48
N LEU A 14 4.75 6.78 -6.18
CA LEU A 14 5.25 8.11 -6.30
C LEU A 14 6.30 8.05 -7.37
N ILE A 15 6.21 8.80 -8.40
CA ILE A 15 7.17 8.79 -9.42
C ILE A 15 7.92 9.96 -9.51
N SER A 16 9.07 9.89 -9.71
CA SER A 16 9.92 10.87 -10.07
C SER A 16 10.19 10.64 -11.49
N CYS A 17 9.63 11.24 -12.32
CA CYS A 17 9.83 11.01 -13.68
C CYS A 17 10.74 11.96 -14.12
N ASN A 18 11.77 11.81 -14.48
CA ASN A 18 12.60 12.72 -14.80
C ASN A 18 12.87 12.92 -16.09
N LYS A 19 12.55 13.17 -16.82
CA LYS A 19 12.86 13.40 -18.03
C LYS A 19 13.31 14.64 -18.08
N ASP A 20 13.94 15.19 -17.67
CA ASP A 20 14.49 16.37 -17.88
C ASP A 20 13.75 17.25 -17.04
N ASP A 21 12.76 17.19 -16.52
CA ASP A 21 12.20 18.09 -15.83
C ASP A 21 12.06 17.76 -14.56
N SER A 22 12.64 17.26 -13.95
CA SER A 22 12.65 17.10 -12.62
C SER A 22 11.35 17.21 -11.94
N SER A 23 10.34 17.20 -12.45
CA SER A 23 9.21 17.27 -11.67
C SER A 23 8.82 15.90 -11.35
N SER A 24 8.70 15.56 -10.13
CA SER A 24 8.24 14.27 -9.84
C SER A 24 6.78 14.29 -10.05
N ALA A 25 6.30 13.61 -10.94
CA ALA A 25 4.89 13.54 -11.21
C ALA A 25 4.27 12.44 -10.42
N ALA A 26 3.10 12.67 -9.90
CA ALA A 26 2.37 11.63 -9.23
C ALA A 26 2.06 10.52 -10.22
N GLN A 27 2.12 9.28 -9.79
CA GLN A 27 1.82 8.19 -10.66
C GLN A 27 0.35 8.17 -10.99
N THR A 28 0.04 8.00 -12.22
CA THR A 28 -1.34 8.02 -12.67
C THR A 28 -1.94 6.65 -12.52
N GLU A 29 -3.26 6.57 -12.69
CA GLU A 29 -3.91 5.28 -12.68
C GLU A 29 -3.40 4.41 -13.82
N ALA A 30 -3.05 5.01 -14.95
CA ALA A 30 -2.52 4.25 -16.07
C ALA A 30 -1.21 3.55 -15.70
N ASP A 31 -0.36 4.22 -14.93
CA ASP A 31 0.90 3.62 -14.50
C ASP A 31 0.65 2.42 -13.58
N ILE A 32 -0.36 2.51 -12.74
CA ILE A 32 -0.72 1.40 -11.85
C ILE A 32 -1.26 0.23 -12.68
N ILE A 33 -2.11 0.51 -13.65
CA ILE A 33 -2.67 -0.53 -14.51
C ILE A 33 -1.57 -1.23 -15.28
N ASP A 34 -0.62 -0.46 -15.82
CA ASP A 34 0.50 -1.04 -16.54
C ASP A 34 1.33 -1.94 -15.61
N TYR A 35 1.54 -1.53 -14.38
CA TYR A 35 2.28 -2.33 -13.42
C TYR A 35 1.52 -3.63 -13.13
N ILE A 36 0.21 -3.57 -12.95
CA ILE A 36 -0.61 -4.74 -12.70
C ILE A 36 -0.49 -5.72 -13.86
N GLU A 37 -0.59 -5.20 -15.10
CA GLU A 37 -0.51 -6.06 -16.26
C GLU A 37 0.87 -6.66 -16.44
N ASN A 38 1.91 -5.85 -16.29
CA ASN A 38 3.27 -6.32 -16.48
C ASN A 38 3.70 -7.34 -15.42
N ASN A 39 3.07 -7.34 -14.28
CA ASN A 39 3.42 -8.27 -13.21
C ASN A 39 2.34 -9.35 -13.02
N ASN A 40 1.36 -9.41 -13.92
CA ASN A 40 0.30 -10.41 -13.87
C ASN A 40 -0.39 -10.47 -12.51
N LEU A 41 -0.74 -9.34 -11.96
CA LEU A 41 -1.37 -9.28 -10.65
C LEU A 41 -2.89 -9.38 -10.79
N ASP A 42 -3.51 -10.12 -9.87
CA ASP A 42 -4.96 -10.23 -9.87
C ASP A 42 -5.48 -9.16 -8.91
N ALA A 43 -5.53 -7.94 -9.38
CA ALA A 43 -5.85 -6.78 -8.55
C ALA A 43 -7.32 -6.39 -8.66
N THR A 44 -7.84 -5.89 -7.55
CA THR A 44 -9.21 -5.36 -7.49
C THR A 44 -9.11 -3.85 -7.24
N LYS A 45 -9.95 -3.07 -7.91
CA LYS A 45 -10.00 -1.63 -7.73
C LYS A 45 -11.11 -1.28 -6.76
N SER A 46 -10.80 -0.47 -5.77
CA SER A 46 -11.82 0.01 -4.85
C SER A 46 -12.45 1.29 -5.37
N ASN A 47 -13.53 1.74 -4.71
CA ASN A 47 -14.20 2.96 -5.13
C ASN A 47 -13.34 4.21 -4.97
N SER A 48 -12.34 4.18 -4.12
CA SER A 48 -11.48 5.34 -3.91
C SER A 48 -10.34 5.40 -4.92
N GLY A 49 -10.15 4.36 -5.71
CA GLY A 49 -9.05 4.29 -6.66
C GLY A 49 -7.87 3.48 -6.15
N LEU A 50 -7.97 2.89 -4.99
CA LEU A 50 -6.94 1.99 -4.48
C LEU A 50 -7.04 0.67 -5.23
N TYR A 51 -5.92 0.07 -5.61
CA TYR A 51 -5.91 -1.27 -6.14
C TYR A 51 -5.27 -2.18 -5.10
N TYR A 52 -5.78 -3.38 -4.96
CA TYR A 52 -5.24 -4.31 -3.99
C TYR A 52 -5.26 -5.75 -4.50
N VAL A 53 -4.30 -6.54 -4.04
CA VAL A 53 -4.18 -7.94 -4.39
C VAL A 53 -4.18 -8.71 -3.08
N ILE A 54 -5.08 -9.68 -2.95
CA ILE A 54 -5.13 -10.52 -1.76
C ILE A 54 -4.46 -11.83 -2.09
N ASN A 55 -3.24 -12.03 -1.60
CA ASN A 55 -2.55 -13.29 -1.81
C ASN A 55 -3.02 -14.31 -0.78
N GLN A 56 -3.32 -13.83 0.44
CA GLN A 56 -3.83 -14.69 1.47
C GLN A 56 -4.77 -13.84 2.29
N LEU A 57 -6.03 -14.22 2.40
CA LEU A 57 -6.99 -13.38 3.11
C LEU A 57 -6.73 -13.36 4.61
N GLY A 58 -6.24 -14.44 5.17
CA GLY A 58 -6.10 -14.58 6.61
C GLY A 58 -7.36 -15.17 7.21
N SER A 59 -7.25 -15.64 8.44
CA SER A 59 -8.38 -16.29 9.08
C SER A 59 -8.79 -15.62 10.39
N GLY A 60 -8.04 -14.64 10.82
CA GLY A 60 -8.35 -13.98 12.08
C GLY A 60 -9.38 -12.90 11.92
N GLN A 61 -9.34 -11.94 12.82
CA GLN A 61 -10.35 -10.92 12.85
C GLN A 61 -10.05 -9.84 11.81
N LYS A 62 -11.10 -9.25 11.27
CA LYS A 62 -10.94 -8.20 10.26
C LYS A 62 -10.93 -6.85 10.96
N PRO A 63 -9.95 -6.00 10.68
CA PRO A 63 -9.90 -4.69 11.32
C PRO A 63 -10.90 -3.72 10.67
N ASN A 64 -11.14 -2.62 11.35
CA ASN A 64 -11.90 -1.52 10.78
C ASN A 64 -10.97 -0.31 10.72
N ALA A 65 -11.44 0.79 10.20
CA ALA A 65 -10.63 1.98 9.98
C ALA A 65 -10.07 2.61 11.26
N ASN A 66 -10.53 2.19 12.42
CA ASN A 66 -10.05 2.73 13.69
C ASN A 66 -9.20 1.73 14.46
N SER A 67 -8.91 0.59 13.89
CA SER A 67 -8.21 -0.47 14.60
C SER A 67 -6.72 -0.20 14.77
N ASN A 68 -6.14 -0.79 15.80
CA ASN A 68 -4.70 -0.84 15.95
C ASN A 68 -4.23 -2.13 15.30
N VAL A 69 -3.21 -2.06 14.49
CA VAL A 69 -2.72 -3.21 13.75
C VAL A 69 -1.20 -3.30 13.86
N THR A 70 -0.66 -4.47 13.63
CA THR A 70 0.77 -4.68 13.49
C THR A 70 1.00 -5.25 12.08
N VAL A 71 1.85 -4.61 11.32
CA VAL A 71 2.04 -4.92 9.92
C VAL A 71 3.52 -5.08 9.62
N ARG A 72 3.87 -6.12 8.86
CA ARG A 72 5.20 -6.20 8.26
C ARG A 72 5.03 -5.78 6.83
N TYR A 73 5.86 -4.89 6.35
CA TYR A 73 5.69 -4.33 5.03
C TYR A 73 7.00 -3.95 4.37
N LYS A 74 6.94 -3.83 3.06
CA LYS A 74 8.00 -3.26 2.25
C LYS A 74 7.31 -2.31 1.29
N GLY A 75 7.70 -1.05 1.32
CA GLY A 75 7.17 -0.04 0.43
C GLY A 75 8.16 0.23 -0.68
N TYR A 76 7.70 0.22 -1.93
CA TYR A 76 8.58 0.50 -3.05
C TYR A 76 7.81 1.19 -4.16
N PHE A 77 8.53 1.92 -4.99
CA PHE A 77 7.95 2.59 -6.13
C PHE A 77 7.76 1.59 -7.26
N LEU A 78 7.02 1.96 -8.28
CA LEU A 78 6.77 1.06 -9.39
C LEU A 78 8.03 0.65 -10.13
N ASP A 79 9.12 1.42 -10.01
CA ASP A 79 10.38 1.07 -10.62
C ASP A 79 11.16 0.07 -9.76
N GLY A 80 10.63 -0.32 -8.63
CA GLY A 80 11.27 -1.30 -7.76
C GLY A 80 12.11 -0.71 -6.64
N LYS A 81 12.29 0.61 -6.60
CA LYS A 81 13.11 1.20 -5.58
C LYS A 81 12.41 1.18 -4.24
N VAL A 82 13.02 0.59 -3.23
CA VAL A 82 12.44 0.50 -1.89
C VAL A 82 12.64 1.82 -1.18
N PHE A 83 11.58 2.38 -0.62
CA PHE A 83 11.71 3.63 0.12
C PHE A 83 11.49 3.42 1.62
N ASP A 84 10.90 2.33 2.03
CA ASP A 84 10.66 2.07 3.45
C ASP A 84 10.35 0.59 3.65
N GLN A 85 10.67 0.08 4.81
CA GLN A 85 10.26 -1.28 5.14
C GLN A 85 10.32 -1.47 6.65
N SER A 86 9.51 -2.37 7.16
CA SER A 86 9.49 -2.67 8.58
C SER A 86 10.56 -3.70 8.90
N GLY A 87 10.84 -3.87 10.17
CA GLY A 87 11.63 -5.00 10.62
C GLY A 87 10.81 -6.27 10.62
N THR A 88 11.44 -7.37 11.03
CA THR A 88 10.78 -8.67 11.01
C THR A 88 9.64 -8.79 11.99
N GLN A 89 9.60 -7.94 13.00
CA GLN A 89 8.53 -7.98 13.97
C GLN A 89 7.37 -7.07 13.61
N GLY A 90 7.51 -6.32 12.55
CA GLY A 90 6.47 -5.41 12.11
C GLY A 90 6.44 -4.11 12.88
N VAL A 91 5.51 -3.26 12.51
CA VAL A 91 5.29 -1.96 13.14
C VAL A 91 3.84 -1.88 13.53
N SER A 92 3.56 -1.38 14.72
CA SER A 92 2.19 -1.25 15.23
C SER A 92 1.74 0.19 15.12
N PHE A 93 0.52 0.39 14.68
CA PHE A 93 -0.04 1.73 14.56
C PHE A 93 -1.55 1.66 14.50
N ASN A 94 -2.18 2.82 14.67
CA ASN A 94 -3.62 2.93 14.51
C ASN A 94 -3.90 3.32 13.06
N LEU A 95 -4.91 2.73 12.45
CA LEU A 95 -5.22 2.99 11.04
C LEU A 95 -5.67 4.41 10.76
N GLN A 96 -5.98 5.20 11.80
CA GLN A 96 -6.30 6.61 11.60
C GLN A 96 -5.04 7.46 11.49
N GLN A 97 -3.86 6.91 11.73
CA GLN A 97 -2.63 7.68 11.77
C GLN A 97 -1.71 7.42 10.59
N VAL A 98 -2.20 6.77 9.56
CA VAL A 98 -1.38 6.40 8.40
C VAL A 98 -2.01 6.95 7.12
N ILE A 99 -1.35 6.74 5.98
CA ILE A 99 -1.87 7.23 4.71
C ILE A 99 -3.22 6.60 4.40
N LYS A 100 -4.04 7.30 3.65
CA LYS A 100 -5.41 6.87 3.39
C LYS A 100 -5.48 5.51 2.73
N GLY A 101 -4.56 5.21 1.86
CA GLY A 101 -4.52 3.90 1.20
C GLY A 101 -4.36 2.76 2.19
N TRP A 102 -3.66 2.97 3.30
CA TRP A 102 -3.51 1.96 4.32
C TRP A 102 -4.75 1.90 5.22
N THR A 103 -5.31 3.05 5.58
CA THR A 103 -6.53 3.08 6.40
C THR A 103 -7.62 2.27 5.73
N GLU A 104 -7.71 2.37 4.41
CA GLU A 104 -8.69 1.61 3.67
C GLU A 104 -8.20 0.19 3.37
N GLY A 105 -7.03 0.06 2.81
CA GLY A 105 -6.58 -1.22 2.24
C GLY A 105 -6.39 -2.32 3.26
N ILE A 106 -5.90 -1.99 4.43
CA ILE A 106 -5.66 -3.00 5.46
C ILE A 106 -7.00 -3.61 5.93
N THR A 107 -8.09 -2.87 5.82
CA THR A 107 -9.40 -3.40 6.22
C THR A 107 -9.91 -4.49 5.29
N TYR A 108 -9.29 -4.68 4.12
CA TYR A 108 -9.73 -5.74 3.21
C TYR A 108 -9.17 -7.11 3.58
N PHE A 109 -8.29 -7.16 4.56
CA PHE A 109 -7.65 -8.42 4.96
C PHE A 109 -8.08 -8.79 6.37
N ASN A 110 -7.98 -10.08 6.68
CA ASN A 110 -8.16 -10.55 8.05
C ASN A 110 -6.77 -10.72 8.67
N GLU A 111 -6.71 -10.86 9.97
CA GLU A 111 -5.46 -11.10 10.65
C GLU A 111 -4.79 -12.35 10.08
N GLY A 112 -3.52 -12.26 9.81
CA GLY A 112 -2.77 -13.31 9.14
C GLY A 112 -2.75 -13.18 7.63
N GLY A 113 -3.40 -12.17 7.08
CA GLY A 113 -3.45 -11.98 5.64
C GLY A 113 -2.19 -11.38 5.06
N GLU A 114 -2.02 -11.50 3.76
CA GLU A 114 -0.94 -10.87 3.04
C GLU A 114 -1.35 -10.52 1.65
N GLY A 115 -0.77 -9.49 1.12
CA GLY A 115 -1.09 -9.03 -0.21
C GLY A 115 -0.33 -7.76 -0.58
N ILE A 116 -0.85 -7.07 -1.57
CA ILE A 116 -0.23 -5.88 -2.13
C ILE A 116 -1.26 -4.77 -2.15
N LEU A 117 -0.84 -3.58 -1.77
CA LEU A 117 -1.65 -2.38 -1.93
C LEU A 117 -0.93 -1.50 -2.94
N LEU A 118 -1.63 -1.13 -4.03
CA LEU A 118 -1.09 -0.22 -5.02
C LEU A 118 -1.78 1.10 -4.77
N VAL A 119 -1.07 2.02 -4.17
CA VAL A 119 -1.64 3.23 -3.60
C VAL A 119 -1.38 4.41 -4.53
N PRO A 120 -2.43 4.99 -5.14
CA PRO A 120 -2.21 6.18 -5.96
C PRO A 120 -1.80 7.34 -5.08
N SER A 121 -1.11 8.29 -5.65
CA SER A 121 -0.53 9.37 -4.85
C SER A 121 -1.53 10.13 -4.01
N ASN A 122 -2.77 10.30 -4.48
CA ASN A 122 -3.77 11.02 -3.69
C ASN A 122 -4.23 10.25 -2.44
N LEU A 123 -3.94 8.96 -2.35
CA LEU A 123 -4.23 8.18 -1.16
C LEU A 123 -2.94 7.89 -0.38
N GLY A 124 -1.82 8.42 -0.84
CA GLY A 124 -0.52 8.26 -0.21
C GLY A 124 0.04 9.62 0.19
N TYR A 125 1.22 9.91 -0.29
CA TYR A 125 1.91 11.14 0.11
C TYR A 125 1.67 12.31 -0.84
N GLY A 126 0.77 12.18 -1.78
CA GLY A 126 0.46 13.25 -2.72
C GLY A 126 1.60 13.44 -3.71
N SER A 127 1.78 14.66 -4.18
CA SER A 127 2.87 14.93 -5.10
C SER A 127 4.12 15.33 -4.35
N ASN A 128 4.13 15.24 -3.03
CA ASN A 128 5.30 15.60 -2.27
C ASN A 128 6.21 14.39 -2.14
N ASN A 129 7.49 14.63 -2.26
CA ASN A 129 8.40 13.52 -2.15
C ASN A 129 8.94 13.48 -0.75
N TYR A 130 8.11 13.40 0.23
CA TYR A 130 8.61 13.34 1.55
C TYR A 130 8.72 11.91 1.91
N ILE A 131 9.81 11.36 1.85
CA ILE A 131 10.07 10.03 2.31
C ILE A 131 11.36 10.03 3.08
#